data_9c3bfa6dba36dc274131778b2526f74a
#
_entry.id   9c3bfa6dba36dc274131778b2526f74a
#
_cell.length_a   1.000
_cell.length_b   1.000
_cell.length_c   1.000
_cell.angle_alpha   90.00
_cell.angle_beta   90.00
_cell.angle_gamma   90.00
#
_symmetry.space_group_name_H-M   'P 1'
#
loop_
_entity.id
_entity.type
_entity.pdbx_description
1 polymer ?
#
loop_
_entity_poly.entity_id
_entity_poly.type
_entity_poly.pdbx_seq_one_letter_code
_entity_poly.pdbx_strand_id
1 'polypeptide(L)'
;LVSVLNAHIENEFRTKEFLKDTISDISHQLKTPLAALNIYNGILQSETENLPDLKEFTILSEQELDRIEVLVQNLLKITRLDAGSIIIEKKIENVSDMMHDIEQHFAYRAKQEQKELILSGDDDITLFCDREWMIEAVSNLVKNAFDHTDAGKHICVEWKQMSDMLQIVVEDNGCGIHSEDIYHIFKRFYRSRFSKDTQGIGLGLPLSKAIVELHGGNMKVESVLGKGSAFMINILGSTKL
;
A
#
# COMPACT_ATOMS: atom_id res chain seq x y z
N LEU A 1 -3.24 38.79 19.51
CA LEU A 1 -2.88 37.35 19.54
C LEU A 1 -3.98 36.50 18.91
N VAL A 2 -5.26 36.62 19.32
CA VAL A 2 -6.40 35.87 18.76
C VAL A 2 -6.60 36.14 17.25
N SER A 3 -6.48 37.40 16.82
CA SER A 3 -6.62 37.77 15.39
C SER A 3 -5.52 37.18 14.49
N VAL A 4 -4.30 37.10 15.00
CA VAL A 4 -3.17 36.49 14.28
C VAL A 4 -3.35 34.97 14.18
N LEU A 5 -3.83 34.35 15.25
CA LEU A 5 -4.12 32.90 15.26
C LEU A 5 -5.26 32.58 14.31
N ASN A 6 -6.35 33.34 14.30
CA ASN A 6 -7.46 33.12 13.35
C ASN A 6 -7.03 33.32 11.90
N ALA A 7 -6.22 34.33 11.59
CA ALA A 7 -5.68 34.53 10.25
C ALA A 7 -4.76 33.38 9.82
N HIS A 8 -3.99 32.82 10.73
CA HIS A 8 -3.14 31.66 10.45
C HIS A 8 -3.97 30.40 10.15
N ILE A 9 -4.98 30.12 10.98
CA ILE A 9 -5.92 29.00 10.77
C ILE A 9 -6.66 29.14 9.43
N GLU A 10 -7.14 30.35 9.11
CA GLU A 10 -7.84 30.59 7.85
C GLU A 10 -6.92 30.42 6.63
N ASN A 11 -5.66 30.82 6.73
CA ASN A 11 -4.67 30.64 5.67
C ASN A 11 -4.30 29.17 5.50
N GLU A 12 -4.15 28.40 6.59
CA GLU A 12 -3.94 26.95 6.53
C GLU A 12 -5.12 26.23 5.87
N PHE A 13 -6.35 26.63 6.22
CA PHE A 13 -7.56 26.05 5.65
C PHE A 13 -7.65 26.30 4.14
N ARG A 14 -7.43 27.54 3.70
CA ARG A 14 -7.40 27.91 2.27
C ARG A 14 -6.30 27.15 1.50
N THR A 15 -5.13 26.99 2.10
CA THR A 15 -4.03 26.24 1.50
C THR A 15 -4.39 24.77 1.33
N LYS A 16 -5.05 24.16 2.32
CA LYS A 16 -5.52 22.77 2.24
C LYS A 16 -6.58 22.58 1.17
N GLU A 17 -7.57 23.48 1.07
CA GLU A 17 -8.59 23.43 0.01
C GLU A 17 -7.97 23.60 -1.38
N PHE A 18 -7.09 24.56 -1.56
CA PHE A 18 -6.37 24.76 -2.82
C PHE A 18 -5.55 23.51 -3.20
N LEU A 19 -4.85 22.88 -2.26
CA LEU A 19 -4.11 21.65 -2.51
C LEU A 19 -5.05 20.49 -2.89
N LYS A 20 -6.19 20.35 -2.22
CA LYS A 20 -7.20 19.34 -2.52
C LYS A 20 -7.69 19.44 -3.95
N ASP A 21 -8.10 20.63 -4.39
CA ASP A 21 -8.62 20.88 -5.73
C ASP A 21 -7.52 20.66 -6.79
N THR A 22 -6.32 21.19 -6.55
CA THR A 22 -5.17 21.01 -7.43
C THR A 22 -4.80 19.53 -7.61
N ILE A 23 -4.79 18.75 -6.53
CA ILE A 23 -4.49 17.31 -6.59
C ILE A 23 -5.59 16.55 -7.34
N SER A 24 -6.86 16.95 -7.18
CA SER A 24 -7.97 16.36 -7.93
C SER A 24 -7.83 16.61 -9.43
N ASP A 25 -7.52 17.85 -9.81
CA ASP A 25 -7.33 18.24 -11.20
C ASP A 25 -6.12 17.51 -11.84
N ILE A 26 -4.98 17.46 -11.14
CA ILE A 26 -3.81 16.71 -11.59
C ILE A 26 -4.14 15.22 -11.76
N SER A 27 -4.95 14.65 -10.84
CA SER A 27 -5.39 13.24 -10.93
C SER A 27 -6.11 12.96 -12.24
N HIS A 28 -7.08 13.81 -12.56
CA HIS A 28 -7.86 13.67 -13.80
C HIS A 28 -7.01 13.91 -15.04
N GLN A 29 -6.12 14.92 -15.01
CA GLN A 29 -5.24 15.25 -16.12
C GLN A 29 -4.16 14.20 -16.40
N LEU A 30 -3.73 13.42 -15.38
CA LEU A 30 -2.78 12.33 -15.57
C LEU A 30 -3.44 11.01 -16.00
N LYS A 31 -4.63 10.69 -15.49
CA LYS A 31 -5.36 9.46 -15.87
C LYS A 31 -5.70 9.43 -17.37
N THR A 32 -6.06 10.56 -17.93
CA THR A 32 -6.48 10.65 -19.34
C THR A 32 -5.37 10.28 -20.34
N PRO A 33 -4.16 10.88 -20.28
CA PRO A 33 -3.08 10.49 -21.20
C PRO A 33 -2.57 9.07 -20.95
N LEU A 34 -2.58 8.58 -19.69
CA LEU A 34 -2.22 7.19 -19.40
C LEU A 34 -3.20 6.21 -20.03
N ALA A 35 -4.51 6.46 -19.90
CA ALA A 35 -5.52 5.64 -20.56
C ALA A 35 -5.36 5.64 -22.10
N ALA A 36 -5.04 6.79 -22.71
CA ALA A 36 -4.77 6.88 -24.14
C ALA A 36 -3.52 6.07 -24.55
N LEU A 37 -2.44 6.16 -23.76
CA LEU A 37 -1.22 5.38 -24.01
C LEU A 37 -1.46 3.88 -23.88
N ASN A 38 -2.26 3.42 -22.92
CA ASN A 38 -2.64 2.02 -22.77
C ASN A 38 -3.45 1.53 -23.99
N ILE A 39 -4.38 2.34 -24.49
CA ILE A 39 -5.14 2.02 -25.72
C ILE A 39 -4.19 1.91 -26.91
N TYR A 40 -3.27 2.86 -27.10
CA TYR A 40 -2.31 2.84 -28.21
C TYR A 40 -1.38 1.63 -28.13
N ASN A 41 -0.92 1.28 -26.93
CA ASN A 41 -0.10 0.07 -26.73
C ASN A 41 -0.88 -1.21 -27.06
N GLY A 42 -2.15 -1.30 -26.65
CA GLY A 42 -3.02 -2.43 -27.00
C GLY A 42 -3.24 -2.57 -28.51
N ILE A 43 -3.40 -1.46 -29.24
CA ILE A 43 -3.49 -1.47 -30.71
C ILE A 43 -2.16 -1.96 -31.32
N LEU A 44 -1.03 -1.44 -30.86
CA LEU A 44 0.29 -1.89 -31.31
C LEU A 44 0.52 -3.37 -31.05
N GLN A 45 0.11 -3.90 -29.91
CA GLN A 45 0.20 -5.34 -29.61
C GLN A 45 -0.58 -6.18 -30.62
N SER A 46 -1.81 -5.78 -30.97
CA SER A 46 -2.63 -6.48 -31.96
C SER A 46 -2.03 -6.45 -33.37
N GLU A 47 -1.44 -5.33 -33.78
CA GLU A 47 -0.80 -5.17 -35.10
C GLU A 47 0.56 -5.88 -35.20
N THR A 48 1.24 -6.10 -34.07
CA THR A 48 2.58 -6.71 -34.02
C THR A 48 2.57 -8.19 -33.63
N GLU A 49 1.41 -8.84 -33.58
CA GLU A 49 1.27 -10.23 -33.15
C GLU A 49 2.19 -11.21 -33.88
N ASN A 50 2.48 -10.94 -35.16
CA ASN A 50 3.36 -11.76 -36.03
C ASN A 50 4.82 -11.24 -36.08
N LEU A 51 5.20 -10.25 -35.27
CA LEU A 51 6.53 -9.64 -35.27
C LEU A 51 7.14 -9.77 -33.86
N PRO A 52 7.88 -10.85 -33.56
CA PRO A 52 8.32 -11.22 -32.20
C PRO A 52 9.06 -10.09 -31.47
N ASP A 53 9.97 -9.42 -32.16
CA ASP A 53 10.79 -8.34 -31.58
C ASP A 53 9.92 -7.12 -31.18
N LEU A 54 8.93 -6.76 -32.01
CA LEU A 54 8.01 -5.68 -31.71
C LEU A 54 7.00 -6.07 -30.61
N LYS A 55 6.59 -7.32 -30.56
CA LYS A 55 5.73 -7.84 -29.51
C LYS A 55 6.41 -7.75 -28.14
N GLU A 56 7.70 -8.08 -28.05
CA GLU A 56 8.46 -7.91 -26.80
C GLU A 56 8.47 -6.44 -26.35
N PHE A 57 8.72 -5.49 -27.26
CA PHE A 57 8.68 -4.06 -26.97
C PHE A 57 7.30 -3.58 -26.46
N THR A 58 6.21 -4.07 -27.05
CA THR A 58 4.86 -3.67 -26.62
C THR A 58 4.53 -4.22 -25.22
N ILE A 59 4.96 -5.46 -24.89
CA ILE A 59 4.82 -6.03 -23.55
C ILE A 59 5.62 -5.22 -22.51
N LEU A 60 6.85 -4.86 -22.82
CA LEU A 60 7.66 -4.02 -21.93
C LEU A 60 7.05 -2.64 -21.74
N SER A 61 6.47 -2.05 -22.80
CA SER A 61 5.77 -0.76 -22.72
C SER A 61 4.53 -0.85 -21.84
N GLU A 62 3.75 -1.93 -21.91
CA GLU A 62 2.60 -2.18 -21.04
C GLU A 62 3.02 -2.21 -19.58
N GLN A 63 4.07 -2.96 -19.26
CA GLN A 63 4.59 -3.05 -17.90
C GLN A 63 5.03 -1.69 -17.33
N GLU A 64 5.68 -0.86 -18.14
CA GLU A 64 6.07 0.49 -17.69
C GLU A 64 4.86 1.45 -17.58
N LEU A 65 3.85 1.33 -18.44
CA LEU A 65 2.60 2.09 -18.33
C LEU A 65 1.83 1.73 -17.05
N ASP A 66 1.68 0.45 -16.75
CA ASP A 66 1.05 -0.04 -15.51
C ASP A 66 1.82 0.49 -14.28
N ARG A 67 3.13 0.46 -14.35
CA ARG A 67 3.99 0.99 -13.29
C ARG A 67 3.78 2.49 -13.06
N ILE A 68 3.69 3.28 -14.14
CA ILE A 68 3.41 4.72 -14.06
C ILE A 68 2.01 4.95 -13.48
N GLU A 69 1.01 4.17 -13.88
CA GLU A 69 -0.34 4.28 -13.36
C GLU A 69 -0.39 4.04 -11.85
N VAL A 70 0.22 2.95 -11.37
CA VAL A 70 0.32 2.65 -9.93
C VAL A 70 1.07 3.75 -9.17
N LEU A 71 2.15 4.29 -9.74
CA LEU A 71 2.91 5.39 -9.16
C LEU A 71 2.05 6.64 -8.97
N VAL A 72 1.36 7.05 -10.04
CA VAL A 72 0.48 8.23 -10.03
C VAL A 72 -0.64 8.05 -9.01
N GLN A 73 -1.32 6.90 -9.02
CA GLN A 73 -2.42 6.61 -8.09
C GLN A 73 -1.95 6.65 -6.62
N ASN A 74 -0.83 6.03 -6.30
CA ASN A 74 -0.30 6.01 -4.94
C ASN A 74 0.16 7.40 -4.49
N LEU A 75 0.80 8.18 -5.38
CA LEU A 75 1.20 9.55 -5.09
C LEU A 75 -0.02 10.42 -4.78
N LEU A 76 -1.11 10.27 -5.56
CA LEU A 76 -2.35 11.00 -5.35
C LEU A 76 -3.06 10.60 -4.06
N LYS A 77 -3.08 9.30 -3.72
CA LYS A 77 -3.60 8.82 -2.43
C LYS A 77 -2.83 9.46 -1.26
N ILE A 78 -1.49 9.41 -1.30
CA ILE A 78 -0.64 9.99 -0.26
C ILE A 78 -0.85 11.51 -0.14
N THR A 79 -0.88 12.23 -1.26
CA THR A 79 -1.05 13.68 -1.24
C THR A 79 -2.43 14.11 -0.71
N ARG A 80 -3.49 13.34 -1.02
CA ARG A 80 -4.83 13.57 -0.44
C ARG A 80 -4.87 13.27 1.07
N LEU A 81 -4.16 12.24 1.54
CA LEU A 81 -4.00 11.95 2.96
C LEU A 81 -3.30 13.10 3.69
N ASP A 82 -2.19 13.60 3.15
CA ASP A 82 -1.43 14.72 3.73
C ASP A 82 -2.23 16.02 3.79
N ALA A 83 -2.98 16.29 2.73
CA ALA A 83 -3.85 17.47 2.68
C ALA A 83 -5.06 17.36 3.63
N GLY A 84 -5.27 16.19 4.28
CA GLY A 84 -6.47 15.92 5.09
C GLY A 84 -7.76 16.01 4.28
N SER A 85 -7.67 15.79 2.97
CA SER A 85 -8.80 15.90 2.04
C SER A 85 -9.58 14.60 1.87
N ILE A 86 -9.15 13.52 2.53
CA ILE A 86 -9.86 12.24 2.54
C ILE A 86 -10.87 12.24 3.67
N ILE A 87 -12.12 12.00 3.32
CA ILE A 87 -13.18 11.69 4.30
C ILE A 87 -13.09 10.19 4.55
N ILE A 88 -12.75 9.81 5.78
CA ILE A 88 -12.73 8.41 6.21
C ILE A 88 -14.12 8.06 6.75
N GLU A 89 -14.71 7.03 6.18
CA GLU A 89 -16.00 6.49 6.61
C GLU A 89 -15.79 5.28 7.54
N LYS A 90 -15.48 5.56 8.80
CA LYS A 90 -15.27 4.49 9.79
C LYS A 90 -16.57 3.82 10.16
N LYS A 91 -16.57 2.48 10.16
CA LYS A 91 -17.65 1.60 10.64
C LYS A 91 -17.04 0.49 11.49
N ILE A 92 -17.90 -0.22 12.23
CA ILE A 92 -17.44 -1.43 12.92
C ILE A 92 -17.33 -2.53 11.88
N GLU A 93 -16.11 -2.99 11.63
CA GLU A 93 -15.79 -4.00 10.64
C GLU A 93 -15.18 -5.23 11.31
N ASN A 94 -15.48 -6.42 10.80
CA ASN A 94 -14.84 -7.65 11.24
C ASN A 94 -13.45 -7.77 10.64
N VAL A 95 -12.45 -8.02 11.48
CA VAL A 95 -11.04 -8.09 11.06
C VAL A 95 -10.75 -9.35 10.25
N SER A 96 -11.31 -10.50 10.67
CA SER A 96 -11.15 -11.78 9.96
C SER A 96 -11.66 -11.68 8.53
N ASP A 97 -12.84 -11.07 8.32
CA ASP A 97 -13.41 -10.87 6.98
C ASP A 97 -12.50 -10.02 6.08
N MET A 98 -11.90 -8.96 6.63
CA MET A 98 -10.94 -8.13 5.88
C MET A 98 -9.69 -8.92 5.49
N MET A 99 -9.16 -9.76 6.39
CA MET A 99 -7.97 -10.57 6.11
C MET A 99 -8.26 -11.66 5.07
N HIS A 100 -9.45 -12.26 5.09
CA HIS A 100 -9.87 -13.21 4.05
C HIS A 100 -10.04 -12.57 2.67
N ASP A 101 -10.53 -11.33 2.58
CA ASP A 101 -10.57 -10.61 1.30
C ASP A 101 -9.15 -10.42 0.74
N ILE A 102 -8.20 -10.09 1.61
CA ILE A 102 -6.79 -9.96 1.22
C ILE A 102 -6.22 -11.31 0.75
N GLU A 103 -6.52 -12.40 1.47
CA GLU A 103 -6.10 -13.75 1.06
C GLU A 103 -6.62 -14.10 -0.33
N GLN A 104 -7.92 -13.89 -0.58
CA GLN A 104 -8.54 -14.15 -1.89
C GLN A 104 -7.86 -13.33 -3.00
N HIS A 105 -7.56 -12.06 -2.73
CA HIS A 105 -6.87 -11.19 -3.68
C HIS A 105 -5.48 -11.73 -4.06
N PHE A 106 -4.74 -12.27 -3.10
CA PHE A 106 -3.38 -12.79 -3.33
C PHE A 106 -3.34 -14.29 -3.68
N ALA A 107 -4.45 -15.04 -3.62
CA ALA A 107 -4.48 -16.48 -3.82
C ALA A 107 -3.88 -16.95 -5.17
N TYR A 108 -4.22 -16.23 -6.25
CA TYR A 108 -3.66 -16.53 -7.57
C TYR A 108 -2.15 -16.32 -7.60
N ARG A 109 -1.67 -15.20 -7.07
CA ARG A 109 -0.25 -14.85 -6.99
C ARG A 109 0.52 -15.85 -6.15
N ALA A 110 0.00 -16.23 -4.98
CA ALA A 110 0.59 -17.21 -4.08
C ALA A 110 0.84 -18.56 -4.83
N LYS A 111 -0.17 -19.02 -5.57
CA LYS A 111 -0.06 -20.25 -6.37
C LYS A 111 0.97 -20.11 -7.51
N GLN A 112 0.96 -19.01 -8.25
CA GLN A 112 1.88 -18.77 -9.37
C GLN A 112 3.34 -18.68 -8.91
N GLU A 113 3.59 -17.99 -7.79
CA GLU A 113 4.93 -17.81 -7.25
C GLU A 113 5.38 -18.96 -6.32
N GLN A 114 4.53 -19.98 -6.14
CA GLN A 114 4.79 -21.12 -5.23
C GLN A 114 5.14 -20.66 -3.80
N LYS A 115 4.37 -19.70 -3.29
CA LYS A 115 4.47 -19.16 -1.94
C LYS A 115 3.21 -19.49 -1.16
N GLU A 116 3.32 -19.64 0.14
CA GLU A 116 2.20 -19.88 1.02
C GLU A 116 1.79 -18.59 1.74
N LEU A 117 0.51 -18.24 1.72
CA LEU A 117 -0.07 -17.18 2.51
C LEU A 117 -0.90 -17.81 3.63
N ILE A 118 -0.48 -17.58 4.87
CA ILE A 118 -1.07 -18.18 6.07
C ILE A 118 -1.79 -17.09 6.85
N LEU A 119 -3.07 -17.31 7.17
CA LEU A 119 -3.84 -16.43 8.02
C LEU A 119 -4.02 -17.07 9.40
N SER A 120 -3.92 -16.27 10.46
CA SER A 120 -4.14 -16.69 11.84
C SER A 120 -4.66 -15.55 12.70
N GLY A 121 -5.78 -15.76 13.36
CA GLY A 121 -6.34 -14.78 14.30
C GLY A 121 -7.72 -15.16 14.80
N ASP A 122 -8.25 -14.35 15.71
CA ASP A 122 -9.60 -14.54 16.27
C ASP A 122 -10.66 -13.98 15.31
N ASP A 123 -11.71 -14.76 15.04
CA ASP A 123 -12.78 -14.39 14.11
C ASP A 123 -13.73 -13.32 14.66
N ASP A 124 -13.79 -13.16 15.97
CA ASP A 124 -14.72 -12.25 16.65
C ASP A 124 -14.17 -10.82 16.86
N ILE A 125 -12.95 -10.53 16.38
CA ILE A 125 -12.34 -9.21 16.56
C ILE A 125 -12.98 -8.22 15.59
N THR A 126 -13.45 -7.09 16.12
CA THR A 126 -13.93 -5.96 15.34
C THR A 126 -13.06 -4.73 15.53
N LEU A 127 -13.03 -3.88 14.51
CA LEU A 127 -12.30 -2.62 14.50
C LEU A 127 -13.20 -1.50 13.96
N PHE A 128 -13.20 -0.33 14.61
CA PHE A 128 -13.85 0.87 14.09
C PHE A 128 -12.91 1.55 13.08
N CYS A 129 -13.06 1.19 11.81
CA CYS A 129 -12.18 1.64 10.74
C CYS A 129 -12.94 1.85 9.43
N ASP A 130 -12.27 2.48 8.47
CA ASP A 130 -12.67 2.46 7.08
C ASP A 130 -12.07 1.18 6.45
N ARG A 131 -12.98 0.27 6.02
CA ARG A 131 -12.63 -1.06 5.53
C ARG A 131 -11.69 -1.01 4.34
N GLU A 132 -11.99 -0.18 3.35
CA GLU A 132 -11.24 -0.13 2.09
C GLU A 132 -9.81 0.37 2.33
N TRP A 133 -9.66 1.43 3.13
CA TRP A 133 -8.35 1.95 3.49
C TRP A 133 -7.55 0.96 4.34
N MET A 134 -8.19 0.23 5.25
CA MET A 134 -7.47 -0.76 6.07
C MET A 134 -7.01 -1.96 5.22
N ILE A 135 -7.87 -2.46 4.32
CA ILE A 135 -7.49 -3.50 3.34
C ILE A 135 -6.33 -3.02 2.47
N GLU A 136 -6.35 -1.78 1.99
CA GLU A 136 -5.24 -1.19 1.23
C GLU A 136 -3.93 -1.19 2.02
N ALA A 137 -3.98 -0.77 3.31
CA ALA A 137 -2.79 -0.71 4.15
C ALA A 137 -2.17 -2.10 4.36
N VAL A 138 -2.98 -3.10 4.70
CA VAL A 138 -2.49 -4.47 4.92
C VAL A 138 -2.07 -5.12 3.60
N SER A 139 -2.82 -4.92 2.52
CA SER A 139 -2.48 -5.45 1.18
C SER A 139 -1.12 -4.95 0.69
N ASN A 140 -0.77 -3.70 0.96
CA ASN A 140 0.57 -3.17 0.63
C ASN A 140 1.68 -3.87 1.41
N LEU A 141 1.44 -4.27 2.67
CA LEU A 141 2.41 -5.05 3.46
C LEU A 141 2.52 -6.46 2.92
N VAL A 142 1.40 -7.13 2.63
CA VAL A 142 1.37 -8.47 2.04
C VAL A 142 2.05 -8.46 0.67
N LYS A 143 1.76 -7.47 -0.18
CA LYS A 143 2.45 -7.29 -1.46
C LYS A 143 3.96 -7.17 -1.28
N ASN A 144 4.41 -6.34 -0.33
CA ASN A 144 5.83 -6.17 -0.03
C ASN A 144 6.46 -7.49 0.44
N ALA A 145 5.76 -8.27 1.28
CA ALA A 145 6.21 -9.59 1.69
C ALA A 145 6.37 -10.54 0.48
N PHE A 146 5.40 -10.56 -0.44
CA PHE A 146 5.52 -11.33 -1.69
C PHE A 146 6.72 -10.90 -2.54
N ASP A 147 6.93 -9.59 -2.70
CA ASP A 147 8.02 -9.05 -3.53
C ASP A 147 9.42 -9.41 -2.99
N HIS A 148 9.54 -9.66 -1.67
CA HIS A 148 10.82 -9.93 -0.99
C HIS A 148 10.99 -11.35 -0.46
N THR A 149 10.08 -12.26 -0.81
CA THR A 149 10.10 -13.67 -0.40
C THR A 149 10.31 -14.56 -1.63
N ASP A 150 11.20 -15.55 -1.53
CA ASP A 150 11.45 -16.50 -2.62
C ASP A 150 10.38 -17.61 -2.69
N ALA A 151 10.34 -18.35 -3.81
CA ALA A 151 9.48 -19.52 -3.97
C ALA A 151 9.76 -20.60 -2.90
N GLY A 152 8.71 -21.31 -2.47
CA GLY A 152 8.79 -22.34 -1.42
C GLY A 152 8.83 -21.79 0.01
N LYS A 153 8.69 -20.48 0.18
CA LYS A 153 8.62 -19.79 1.48
C LYS A 153 7.19 -19.35 1.79
N HIS A 154 6.98 -18.79 2.98
CA HIS A 154 5.66 -18.39 3.46
C HIS A 154 5.60 -16.93 3.89
N ILE A 155 4.39 -16.39 3.84
CA ILE A 155 3.98 -15.11 4.39
C ILE A 155 2.87 -15.40 5.40
N CYS A 156 2.95 -14.85 6.60
CA CYS A 156 1.97 -15.01 7.66
C CYS A 156 1.30 -13.67 7.97
N VAL A 157 -0.03 -13.65 8.05
CA VAL A 157 -0.80 -12.52 8.55
C VAL A 157 -1.50 -12.96 9.82
N GLU A 158 -1.06 -12.42 10.95
CA GLU A 158 -1.63 -12.69 12.26
C GLU A 158 -2.36 -11.46 12.80
N TRP A 159 -3.55 -11.63 13.40
CA TRP A 159 -4.23 -10.57 14.11
C TRP A 159 -4.71 -11.03 15.46
N LYS A 160 -4.54 -10.16 16.46
CA LYS A 160 -4.91 -10.46 17.84
C LYS A 160 -5.32 -9.23 18.62
N GLN A 161 -6.22 -9.42 19.56
CA GLN A 161 -6.58 -8.42 20.55
C GLN A 161 -5.55 -8.39 21.68
N MET A 162 -4.99 -7.22 21.95
CA MET A 162 -4.08 -6.96 23.07
C MET A 162 -4.67 -5.88 23.95
N SER A 163 -5.43 -6.27 24.98
CA SER A 163 -6.22 -5.36 25.83
C SER A 163 -7.24 -4.57 24.98
N ASP A 164 -7.06 -3.28 24.83
CA ASP A 164 -7.89 -2.34 24.06
C ASP A 164 -7.33 -2.02 22.64
N MET A 165 -6.30 -2.74 22.24
CA MET A 165 -5.57 -2.52 20.99
C MET A 165 -5.60 -3.76 20.10
N LEU A 166 -5.91 -3.58 18.83
CA LEU A 166 -5.69 -4.59 17.80
C LEU A 166 -4.23 -4.53 17.33
N GLN A 167 -3.60 -5.67 17.27
CA GLN A 167 -2.34 -5.85 16.54
C GLN A 167 -2.55 -6.72 15.32
N ILE A 168 -2.14 -6.24 14.14
CA ILE A 168 -2.03 -7.02 12.90
C ILE A 168 -0.54 -7.11 12.56
N VAL A 169 -0.04 -8.32 12.34
CA VAL A 169 1.35 -8.60 11.98
C VAL A 169 1.38 -9.24 10.60
N VAL A 170 2.16 -8.68 9.70
CA VAL A 170 2.51 -9.30 8.41
C VAL A 170 3.97 -9.69 8.47
N GLU A 171 4.23 -10.99 8.52
CA GLU A 171 5.57 -11.56 8.64
C GLU A 171 5.92 -12.34 7.37
N ASP A 172 7.15 -12.21 6.93
CA ASP A 172 7.75 -12.97 5.83
C ASP A 172 9.06 -13.63 6.29
N ASN A 173 9.39 -14.77 5.71
CA ASN A 173 10.69 -15.41 5.86
C ASN A 173 11.61 -15.18 4.65
N GLY A 174 11.52 -13.99 4.06
CA GLY A 174 12.25 -13.56 2.88
C GLY A 174 13.68 -13.11 3.13
N CYS A 175 14.12 -12.14 2.33
CA CYS A 175 15.50 -11.64 2.38
C CYS A 175 15.80 -10.74 3.60
N GLY A 176 14.78 -10.23 4.30
CA GLY A 176 14.92 -9.26 5.37
C GLY A 176 15.40 -7.89 4.89
N ILE A 177 15.57 -6.96 5.84
CA ILE A 177 15.93 -5.56 5.59
C ILE A 177 17.29 -5.28 6.20
N HIS A 178 18.16 -4.60 5.47
CA HIS A 178 19.45 -4.13 5.99
C HIS A 178 19.24 -3.11 7.11
N SER A 179 20.03 -3.19 8.18
CA SER A 179 19.88 -2.33 9.36
C SER A 179 19.92 -0.83 9.07
N GLU A 180 20.69 -0.40 8.07
CA GLU A 180 20.76 0.98 7.62
C GLU A 180 19.45 1.45 6.97
N ASP A 181 18.67 0.54 6.38
CA ASP A 181 17.44 0.86 5.66
C ASP A 181 16.23 0.96 6.59
N ILE A 182 16.21 0.27 7.73
CA ILE A 182 15.06 0.18 8.65
C ILE A 182 14.48 1.56 8.99
N TYR A 183 15.34 2.55 9.22
CA TYR A 183 14.91 3.92 9.52
C TYR A 183 14.41 4.71 8.30
N HIS A 184 14.55 4.16 7.09
CA HIS A 184 14.27 4.86 5.84
C HIS A 184 13.15 4.23 5.03
N ILE A 185 12.75 2.98 5.29
CA ILE A 185 11.75 2.25 4.49
C ILE A 185 10.38 2.93 4.43
N PHE A 186 10.04 3.78 5.40
CA PHE A 186 8.80 4.56 5.40
C PHE A 186 8.93 5.94 4.73
N LYS A 187 10.11 6.30 4.20
CA LYS A 187 10.29 7.51 3.39
C LYS A 187 9.76 7.26 1.98
N ARG A 188 9.09 8.27 1.43
CA ARG A 188 8.56 8.22 0.05
C ARG A 188 9.70 8.07 -0.95
N PHE A 189 9.45 7.26 -1.97
CA PHE A 189 10.42 6.93 -3.03
C PHE A 189 11.71 6.28 -2.53
N TYR A 190 11.76 5.90 -1.25
CA TYR A 190 12.91 5.19 -0.72
C TYR A 190 12.93 3.76 -1.22
N ARG A 191 14.07 3.34 -1.69
CA ARG A 191 14.37 1.97 -2.12
C ARG A 191 15.73 1.60 -1.57
N SER A 192 15.83 0.39 -1.02
CA SER A 192 17.10 -0.13 -0.56
C SER A 192 18.05 -0.32 -1.75
N ARG A 193 19.27 0.17 -1.61
CA ARG A 193 20.36 -0.11 -2.57
C ARG A 193 20.82 -1.57 -2.50
N PHE A 194 20.43 -2.28 -1.47
CA PHE A 194 20.73 -3.69 -1.26
C PHE A 194 19.63 -4.62 -1.78
N SER A 195 18.46 -4.08 -2.18
CA SER A 195 17.38 -4.86 -2.76
C SER A 195 17.67 -5.24 -4.20
N LYS A 196 17.38 -6.51 -4.53
CA LYS A 196 17.40 -7.00 -5.91
C LYS A 196 16.16 -6.63 -6.69
N ASP A 197 15.09 -6.25 -6.00
CA ASP A 197 13.85 -5.83 -6.64
C ASP A 197 14.05 -4.49 -7.36
N THR A 198 13.82 -4.51 -8.67
CA THR A 198 13.93 -3.32 -9.55
C THR A 198 12.56 -2.67 -9.80
N GLN A 199 11.45 -3.30 -9.43
CA GLN A 199 10.10 -2.87 -9.81
C GLN A 199 9.38 -2.02 -8.76
N GLY A 200 9.73 -2.12 -7.48
CA GLY A 200 9.08 -1.36 -6.41
C GLY A 200 9.26 0.15 -6.55
N ILE A 201 8.21 0.94 -6.33
CA ILE A 201 8.21 2.41 -6.49
C ILE A 201 8.60 3.15 -5.19
N GLY A 202 8.58 2.44 -4.04
CA GLY A 202 8.87 3.03 -2.73
C GLY A 202 7.74 3.89 -2.16
N LEU A 203 6.49 3.62 -2.54
CA LEU A 203 5.31 4.34 -2.06
C LEU A 203 4.36 3.48 -1.22
N GLY A 204 4.40 2.16 -1.29
CA GLY A 204 3.48 1.27 -0.58
C GLY A 204 3.60 1.39 0.94
N LEU A 205 4.80 1.24 1.50
CA LEU A 205 5.04 1.35 2.96
C LEU A 205 4.70 2.74 3.52
N PRO A 206 5.10 3.87 2.89
CA PRO A 206 4.64 5.21 3.27
C PRO A 206 3.12 5.36 3.26
N LEU A 207 2.43 4.80 2.26
CA LEU A 207 0.97 4.83 2.16
C LEU A 207 0.32 4.03 3.29
N SER A 208 0.76 2.80 3.54
CA SER A 208 0.27 1.98 4.66
C SER A 208 0.44 2.69 5.99
N LYS A 209 1.60 3.30 6.23
CA LYS A 209 1.85 4.06 7.45
C LYS A 209 0.89 5.25 7.60
N ALA A 210 0.70 6.04 6.55
CA ALA A 210 -0.21 7.19 6.58
C ALA A 210 -1.67 6.76 6.85
N ILE A 211 -2.13 5.66 6.27
CA ILE A 211 -3.47 5.10 6.50
C ILE A 211 -3.63 4.66 7.96
N VAL A 212 -2.65 3.95 8.50
CA VAL A 212 -2.68 3.48 9.91
C VAL A 212 -2.69 4.67 10.88
N GLU A 213 -1.86 5.69 10.64
CA GLU A 213 -1.82 6.90 11.46
C GLU A 213 -3.14 7.68 11.42
N LEU A 214 -3.81 7.72 10.26
CA LEU A 214 -5.13 8.34 10.11
C LEU A 214 -6.25 7.58 10.86
N HIS A 215 -6.04 6.29 11.11
CA HIS A 215 -6.89 5.47 11.97
C HIS A 215 -6.51 5.55 13.47
N GLY A 216 -5.55 6.40 13.83
CA GLY A 216 -5.08 6.54 15.21
C GLY A 216 -4.15 5.43 15.67
N GLY A 217 -3.61 4.66 14.72
CA GLY A 217 -2.67 3.58 14.97
C GLY A 217 -1.21 3.99 14.79
N ASN A 218 -0.33 3.02 14.98
CA ASN A 218 1.07 3.13 14.66
C ASN A 218 1.57 1.87 13.94
N MET A 219 2.66 2.02 13.19
CA MET A 219 3.31 0.94 12.48
C MET A 219 4.76 0.79 12.93
N LYS A 220 5.18 -0.46 13.17
CA LYS A 220 6.55 -0.85 13.52
C LYS A 220 7.05 -1.91 12.55
N VAL A 221 8.36 -2.09 12.50
CA VAL A 221 9.02 -3.13 11.73
C VAL A 221 10.13 -3.75 12.57
N GLU A 222 10.22 -5.07 12.51
CA GLU A 222 11.35 -5.85 12.99
C GLU A 222 11.86 -6.69 11.82
N SER A 223 13.16 -6.69 11.60
CA SER A 223 13.75 -7.43 10.49
C SER A 223 15.18 -7.81 10.76
N VAL A 224 15.55 -8.98 10.26
CA VAL A 224 16.93 -9.45 10.28
C VAL A 224 17.31 -9.88 8.86
N LEU A 225 18.36 -9.31 8.33
CA LEU A 225 18.85 -9.63 6.99
C LEU A 225 19.08 -11.15 6.84
N GLY A 226 18.50 -11.72 5.81
CA GLY A 226 18.53 -13.17 5.52
C GLY A 226 17.52 -14.01 6.32
N LYS A 227 16.72 -13.44 7.22
CA LYS A 227 15.73 -14.18 8.01
C LYS A 227 14.28 -13.77 7.72
N GLY A 228 14.06 -12.57 7.18
CA GLY A 228 12.74 -12.02 6.88
C GLY A 228 12.42 -10.74 7.66
N SER A 229 11.18 -10.31 7.56
CA SER A 229 10.68 -9.07 8.18
C SER A 229 9.30 -9.29 8.78
N ALA A 230 8.99 -8.58 9.87
CA ALA A 230 7.69 -8.51 10.48
C ALA A 230 7.24 -7.04 10.58
N PHE A 231 6.15 -6.71 9.91
CA PHE A 231 5.50 -5.41 9.99
C PHE A 231 4.31 -5.49 10.93
N MET A 232 4.28 -4.64 11.95
CA MET A 232 3.26 -4.64 12.99
C MET A 232 2.43 -3.37 12.91
N ILE A 233 1.13 -3.51 12.72
CA ILE A 233 0.12 -2.46 12.82
C ILE A 233 -0.52 -2.58 14.19
N ASN A 234 -0.58 -1.48 14.96
CA ASN A 234 -1.25 -1.42 16.25
C ASN A 234 -2.29 -0.30 16.21
N ILE A 235 -3.56 -0.61 16.46
CA ILE A 235 -4.68 0.35 16.41
C ILE A 235 -5.50 0.22 17.69
N LEU A 236 -5.80 1.36 18.33
CA LEU A 236 -6.68 1.44 19.49
C LEU A 236 -8.16 1.31 19.10
N GLY A 237 -8.99 0.85 20.03
CA GLY A 237 -10.45 0.83 19.86
C GLY A 237 -11.00 -0.42 19.18
N SER A 238 -10.24 -1.53 19.19
CA SER A 238 -10.79 -2.84 18.83
C SER A 238 -11.60 -3.42 19.98
N THR A 239 -12.64 -4.19 19.67
CA THR A 239 -13.48 -4.91 20.62
C THR A 239 -13.66 -6.35 20.14
N LYS A 240 -13.81 -7.30 21.07
CA LYS A 240 -14.38 -8.62 20.76
C LYS A 240 -15.89 -8.52 20.82
N LEU A 241 -16.60 -9.10 19.85
CA LEU A 241 -18.04 -9.31 19.87
C LEU A 241 -18.45 -10.34 20.91
#